data_77932e94a08e48f4e42f227d21549ffb
#
_entry.id   77932e94a08e48f4e42f227d21549ffb
#
_cell.length_a   1.000
_cell.length_b   1.000
_cell.length_c   1.000
_cell.angle_alpha   90.00
_cell.angle_beta   90.00
_cell.angle_gamma   90.00
#
_symmetry.space_group_name_H-M   'P 1'
#
loop_
_entity.id
_entity.type
_entity.pdbx_description
1 polymer ?
#
loop_
_entity_poly.entity_id
_entity_poly.type
_entity_poly.pdbx_seq_one_letter_code
_entity_poly.pdbx_strand_id
1 'polypeptide(L)'
;MVIYAHDYGVLPNEEVAVQLENLLAAVAEIKDEKKIIFDEGDYYIESAKLQSRMLYITNTVGDAEFKNGETPHKNRCALAFCGIENAEFDFCGAEFYINGKATNVAVIDCKNLLIENLKLTPKNPNIRKMTVIAKSLFSVDFKIDGDYYVKNNALYFKGIDYDYNASGQYRFATHLAHIKAKSPKQVWRTGKLFKSAMGVSEIKPGVIRIKYPRTAFCAVGDRFYAFDCLRQYAGIFLDKSENITLQNVHQHFNYSLAYVAQDCKDLTLKSCRFAPKTEDFEIASLADFMQVCMCRGHIDVENNYFDGACDDCANFHGIHFIIESISGNKLTVAFKHPQTHGFNPISEGDEIGYISTKSLLEKGRATVLSSKLTDEYHIELEVNDTSAAAEGFAIEDITKIPTVLFKNNLAKHIITRGLLITVRNKAVVESNRFESCSMSGVLLSDDAANWFESGFCGDVLIKNNVFEFCGEVPVLIKPENKVNEGPVHKNIKIIGNTFNYKGNPVSIKCAENTVVENNK
;
A
#
# COMPACT_ATOMS: atom_id res chain seq x y z
N MET A 1 -27.57 -20.93 0.93
CA MET A 1 -27.26 -21.79 2.13
C MET A 1 -26.69 -20.90 3.22
N VAL A 2 -26.95 -21.19 4.51
CA VAL A 2 -26.30 -20.52 5.65
C VAL A 2 -25.39 -21.51 6.35
N ILE A 3 -24.19 -21.07 6.70
CA ILE A 3 -23.14 -21.86 7.38
C ILE A 3 -22.69 -21.05 8.59
N TYR A 4 -22.62 -21.66 9.75
CA TYR A 4 -22.11 -21.02 10.96
C TYR A 4 -20.66 -21.45 11.20
N ALA A 5 -19.80 -20.48 11.49
CA ALA A 5 -18.37 -20.74 11.70
C ALA A 5 -18.11 -21.66 12.90
N HIS A 6 -18.94 -21.57 13.94
CA HIS A 6 -18.84 -22.42 15.11
C HIS A 6 -19.09 -23.91 14.81
N ASP A 7 -19.85 -24.25 13.76
CA ASP A 7 -20.06 -25.66 13.35
C ASP A 7 -18.74 -26.30 12.84
N TYR A 8 -17.76 -25.49 12.50
CA TYR A 8 -16.40 -25.90 12.09
C TYR A 8 -15.37 -25.76 13.22
N GLY A 9 -15.82 -25.46 14.45
CA GLY A 9 -14.94 -25.26 15.59
C GLY A 9 -14.22 -23.90 15.61
N VAL A 10 -14.69 -22.93 14.82
CA VAL A 10 -14.19 -21.53 14.87
C VAL A 10 -14.97 -20.82 15.97
N LEU A 11 -14.44 -20.82 17.18
CA LEU A 11 -15.12 -20.36 18.39
C LEU A 11 -14.48 -19.08 18.96
N PRO A 12 -15.27 -18.14 19.49
CA PRO A 12 -14.73 -16.97 20.19
C PRO A 12 -13.85 -17.36 21.38
N ASN A 13 -12.85 -16.51 21.68
CA ASN A 13 -11.86 -16.67 22.74
C ASN A 13 -10.91 -17.87 22.58
N GLU A 14 -10.89 -18.48 21.41
CA GLU A 14 -10.00 -19.61 21.10
C GLU A 14 -8.95 -19.25 20.03
N GLU A 15 -7.92 -20.07 19.94
CA GLU A 15 -6.95 -20.05 18.85
C GLU A 15 -7.51 -20.88 17.68
N VAL A 16 -7.79 -20.23 16.56
CA VAL A 16 -8.62 -20.79 15.49
C VAL A 16 -7.93 -20.96 14.13
N ALA A 17 -6.60 -20.84 14.06
CA ALA A 17 -5.87 -20.85 12.78
C ALA A 17 -6.23 -22.07 11.91
N VAL A 18 -6.19 -23.28 12.49
CA VAL A 18 -6.45 -24.53 11.76
C VAL A 18 -7.92 -24.68 11.41
N GLN A 19 -8.81 -24.37 12.36
CA GLN A 19 -10.26 -24.46 12.17
C GLN A 19 -10.73 -23.50 11.07
N LEU A 20 -10.16 -22.31 11.05
CA LEU A 20 -10.46 -21.28 10.05
C LEU A 20 -10.00 -21.71 8.64
N GLU A 21 -8.79 -22.27 8.50
CA GLU A 21 -8.34 -22.85 7.23
C GLU A 21 -9.27 -23.97 6.74
N ASN A 22 -9.72 -24.86 7.64
CA ASN A 22 -10.64 -25.95 7.31
C ASN A 22 -12.02 -25.41 6.87
N LEU A 23 -12.56 -24.41 7.57
CA LEU A 23 -13.81 -23.76 7.19
C LEU A 23 -13.70 -23.16 5.79
N LEU A 24 -12.66 -22.34 5.52
CA LEU A 24 -12.48 -21.68 4.23
C LEU A 24 -12.28 -22.69 3.09
N ALA A 25 -11.55 -23.77 3.34
CA ALA A 25 -11.40 -24.87 2.36
C ALA A 25 -12.74 -25.57 2.08
N ALA A 26 -13.53 -25.86 3.09
CA ALA A 26 -14.85 -26.47 2.91
C ALA A 26 -15.82 -25.54 2.14
N VAL A 27 -15.79 -24.24 2.43
CA VAL A 27 -16.61 -23.23 1.74
C VAL A 27 -16.23 -23.11 0.27
N ALA A 28 -14.96 -23.27 -0.11
CA ALA A 28 -14.50 -23.21 -1.49
C ALA A 28 -15.06 -24.33 -2.39
N GLU A 29 -15.38 -25.47 -1.81
CA GLU A 29 -15.99 -26.61 -2.54
C GLU A 29 -17.47 -26.37 -2.89
N ILE A 30 -18.14 -25.45 -2.19
CA ILE A 30 -19.55 -25.14 -2.42
C ILE A 30 -19.64 -24.10 -3.53
N LYS A 31 -20.37 -24.40 -4.61
CA LYS A 31 -20.52 -23.49 -5.77
C LYS A 31 -21.77 -22.63 -5.72
N ASP A 32 -22.80 -23.07 -4.96
CA ASP A 32 -24.03 -22.31 -4.78
C ASP A 32 -23.81 -21.07 -3.90
N GLU A 33 -24.78 -20.15 -3.95
CA GLU A 33 -24.80 -18.98 -3.07
C GLU A 33 -24.84 -19.39 -1.60
N LYS A 34 -23.98 -18.79 -0.80
CA LYS A 34 -23.82 -19.10 0.62
C LYS A 34 -23.48 -17.88 1.45
N LYS A 35 -24.00 -17.89 2.67
CA LYS A 35 -23.67 -16.92 3.71
C LYS A 35 -22.98 -17.63 4.87
N ILE A 36 -21.82 -17.15 5.25
CA ILE A 36 -21.03 -17.65 6.38
C ILE A 36 -21.15 -16.62 7.51
N ILE A 37 -21.59 -17.06 8.68
CA ILE A 37 -21.85 -16.21 9.83
C ILE A 37 -20.90 -16.61 10.97
N PHE A 38 -20.18 -15.63 11.49
CA PHE A 38 -19.33 -15.77 12.67
C PHE A 38 -20.06 -15.28 13.92
N ASP A 39 -19.72 -15.83 15.07
CA ASP A 39 -20.18 -15.30 16.34
C ASP A 39 -19.37 -14.02 16.69
N GLU A 40 -20.01 -13.04 17.35
CA GLU A 40 -19.32 -11.88 17.87
C GLU A 40 -18.32 -12.31 18.96
N GLY A 41 -17.11 -11.74 18.95
CA GLY A 41 -16.11 -11.98 19.99
C GLY A 41 -14.68 -11.86 19.48
N ASP A 42 -13.75 -12.20 20.36
CA ASP A 42 -12.31 -12.16 20.09
C ASP A 42 -11.81 -13.52 19.62
N TYR A 43 -11.05 -13.54 18.53
CA TYR A 43 -10.44 -14.73 17.96
C TYR A 43 -8.94 -14.60 17.93
N TYR A 44 -8.20 -15.68 18.14
CA TYR A 44 -6.75 -15.66 18.18
C TYR A 44 -6.16 -16.51 17.05
N ILE A 45 -5.15 -15.99 16.38
CA ILE A 45 -4.42 -16.67 15.31
C ILE A 45 -2.93 -16.61 15.59
N GLU A 46 -2.30 -17.78 15.73
CA GLU A 46 -0.86 -17.93 15.81
C GLU A 46 -0.27 -18.10 14.41
N SER A 47 0.50 -17.12 13.91
CA SER A 47 1.04 -17.15 12.54
C SER A 47 1.92 -18.37 12.27
N ALA A 48 2.54 -18.94 13.30
CA ALA A 48 3.35 -20.15 13.20
C ALA A 48 2.56 -21.41 12.83
N LYS A 49 1.24 -21.41 13.05
CA LYS A 49 0.33 -22.53 12.70
C LYS A 49 -0.24 -22.42 11.29
N LEU A 50 -0.13 -21.24 10.65
CA LEU A 50 -0.66 -20.98 9.32
C LEU A 50 0.15 -21.68 8.24
N GLN A 51 -0.53 -22.16 7.22
CA GLN A 51 0.13 -22.65 6.01
C GLN A 51 0.78 -21.50 5.24
N SER A 52 1.95 -21.78 4.68
CA SER A 52 2.64 -20.82 3.82
C SER A 52 2.25 -21.01 2.35
N ARG A 53 2.08 -19.90 1.65
CA ARG A 53 1.75 -19.84 0.22
C ARG A 53 2.80 -19.01 -0.52
N MET A 54 3.13 -19.38 -1.77
CA MET A 54 3.98 -18.56 -2.63
C MET A 54 3.13 -17.44 -3.22
N LEU A 55 3.35 -16.20 -2.78
CA LEU A 55 2.61 -15.02 -3.22
C LEU A 55 3.58 -13.92 -3.64
N TYR A 56 3.59 -13.58 -4.92
CA TYR A 56 4.31 -12.43 -5.44
C TYR A 56 3.41 -11.20 -5.35
N ILE A 57 3.46 -10.52 -4.22
CA ILE A 57 2.65 -9.34 -3.93
C ILE A 57 3.40 -8.10 -4.43
N THR A 58 2.80 -7.36 -5.36
CA THR A 58 3.39 -6.12 -5.90
C THR A 58 3.73 -5.13 -4.78
N ASN A 59 4.80 -4.38 -4.99
CA ASN A 59 5.32 -3.37 -4.05
C ASN A 59 5.73 -3.92 -2.68
N THR A 60 5.98 -5.22 -2.58
CA THR A 60 6.60 -5.83 -1.41
C THR A 60 8.04 -6.26 -1.73
N VAL A 61 8.87 -6.33 -0.71
CA VAL A 61 10.22 -6.83 -0.89
C VAL A 61 10.20 -8.34 -1.02
N GLY A 62 10.88 -8.82 -2.05
CA GLY A 62 11.27 -10.20 -2.11
C GLY A 62 12.43 -10.51 -1.17
N ASP A 63 12.91 -11.72 -1.25
CA ASP A 63 13.87 -12.41 -0.41
C ASP A 63 15.29 -11.89 -0.33
N ALA A 64 15.70 -11.05 -1.21
CA ALA A 64 17.08 -10.58 -1.19
C ALA A 64 17.51 -10.05 0.20
N GLU A 65 16.54 -9.83 1.10
CA GLU A 65 16.75 -9.32 2.46
C GLU A 65 16.63 -10.40 3.57
N PHE A 66 16.20 -11.64 3.24
CA PHE A 66 16.05 -12.74 4.19
C PHE A 66 17.22 -13.73 4.10
N LYS A 67 18.06 -13.78 5.12
CA LYS A 67 19.20 -14.69 5.20
C LYS A 67 18.94 -15.99 5.98
N ASN A 68 17.74 -16.21 6.48
CA ASN A 68 17.47 -17.32 7.38
C ASN A 68 16.88 -18.56 6.71
N GLY A 69 17.09 -18.74 5.37
CA GLY A 69 16.63 -19.93 4.64
C GLY A 69 15.14 -19.94 4.36
N GLU A 70 14.41 -18.86 4.66
CA GLU A 70 13.03 -18.71 4.24
C GLU A 70 12.98 -18.22 2.80
N THR A 71 12.08 -18.80 2.01
CA THR A 71 11.83 -18.36 0.64
C THR A 71 11.06 -17.03 0.68
N PRO A 72 11.45 -16.02 -0.11
CA PRO A 72 10.98 -14.64 -0.04
C PRO A 72 9.50 -14.45 -0.16
N HIS A 73 8.96 -15.03 -1.18
CA HIS A 73 7.56 -14.87 -1.52
C HIS A 73 6.66 -15.87 -0.77
N LYS A 74 7.22 -16.54 0.23
CA LYS A 74 6.48 -17.47 1.09
C LYS A 74 5.72 -16.69 2.16
N ASN A 75 4.43 -16.48 1.95
CA ASN A 75 3.55 -15.74 2.84
C ASN A 75 2.67 -16.69 3.68
N ARG A 76 2.51 -16.39 4.96
CA ARG A 76 1.47 -16.94 5.81
C ARG A 76 0.24 -16.03 5.71
N CYS A 77 -0.95 -16.61 5.57
CA CYS A 77 -2.19 -15.86 5.44
C CYS A 77 -3.15 -16.25 6.55
N ALA A 78 -3.63 -15.28 7.35
CA ALA A 78 -4.51 -15.58 8.48
C ALA A 78 -5.92 -15.99 8.02
N LEU A 79 -6.54 -15.21 7.13
CA LEU A 79 -7.79 -15.56 6.46
C LEU A 79 -7.51 -15.71 4.97
N ALA A 80 -7.39 -16.96 4.49
CA ALA A 80 -7.03 -17.28 3.12
C ALA A 80 -8.24 -17.76 2.31
N PHE A 81 -8.95 -16.82 1.69
CA PHE A 81 -10.03 -17.08 0.73
C PHE A 81 -9.41 -17.45 -0.61
N CYS A 82 -9.54 -18.70 -1.03
CA CYS A 82 -8.95 -19.17 -2.28
C CYS A 82 -9.99 -19.94 -3.10
N GLY A 83 -10.25 -19.51 -4.35
CA GLY A 83 -11.20 -20.16 -5.25
C GLY A 83 -12.65 -20.14 -4.76
N ILE A 84 -13.02 -19.22 -3.86
CA ILE A 84 -14.37 -19.08 -3.32
C ILE A 84 -15.20 -18.22 -4.28
N GLU A 85 -16.39 -18.72 -4.61
CA GLU A 85 -17.34 -18.02 -5.46
C GLU A 85 -18.68 -17.85 -4.76
N ASN A 86 -19.40 -16.74 -5.06
CA ASN A 86 -20.80 -16.52 -4.64
C ASN A 86 -21.00 -16.67 -3.12
N ALA A 87 -20.21 -15.93 -2.31
CA ALA A 87 -20.23 -16.03 -0.87
C ALA A 87 -20.30 -14.66 -0.16
N GLU A 88 -21.05 -14.63 0.93
CA GLU A 88 -21.09 -13.53 1.89
C GLU A 88 -20.50 -14.03 3.22
N PHE A 89 -19.49 -13.34 3.74
CA PHE A 89 -18.88 -13.58 5.04
C PHE A 89 -19.23 -12.43 5.98
N ASP A 90 -20.15 -12.66 6.89
CA ASP A 90 -20.51 -11.73 7.94
C ASP A 90 -19.79 -12.12 9.25
N PHE A 91 -18.80 -11.31 9.61
CA PHE A 91 -18.02 -11.54 10.82
C PHE A 91 -18.71 -11.00 12.08
N CYS A 92 -19.89 -10.38 11.96
CA CYS A 92 -20.70 -9.88 13.09
C CYS A 92 -19.90 -8.99 14.08
N GLY A 93 -18.87 -8.30 13.61
CA GLY A 93 -18.01 -7.46 14.45
C GLY A 93 -16.90 -8.21 15.19
N ALA A 94 -16.67 -9.48 14.88
CA ALA A 94 -15.57 -10.28 15.43
C ALA A 94 -14.21 -9.60 15.24
N GLU A 95 -13.35 -9.69 16.24
CA GLU A 95 -11.99 -9.17 16.22
C GLU A 95 -10.97 -10.31 16.22
N PHE A 96 -10.15 -10.37 15.17
CA PHE A 96 -9.08 -11.35 15.02
C PHE A 96 -7.74 -10.77 15.46
N TYR A 97 -7.17 -11.33 16.50
CA TYR A 97 -5.85 -10.99 17.03
C TYR A 97 -4.79 -11.91 16.43
N ILE A 98 -3.94 -11.37 15.57
CA ILE A 98 -2.91 -12.13 14.85
C ILE A 98 -1.57 -11.98 15.57
N ASN A 99 -1.04 -13.08 16.09
CA ASN A 99 0.27 -13.13 16.74
C ASN A 99 1.33 -13.62 15.75
N GLY A 100 2.31 -12.77 15.48
CA GLY A 100 3.33 -12.97 14.46
C GLY A 100 2.98 -12.32 13.12
N LYS A 101 3.95 -12.28 12.21
CA LYS A 101 3.78 -11.66 10.89
C LYS A 101 2.99 -12.59 9.96
N ALA A 102 1.95 -12.02 9.33
CA ALA A 102 1.15 -12.68 8.31
C ALA A 102 0.48 -11.64 7.41
N THR A 103 0.06 -12.04 6.22
CA THR A 103 -0.98 -11.37 5.46
C THR A 103 -2.30 -11.64 6.18
N ASN A 104 -2.96 -10.56 6.64
CA ASN A 104 -4.15 -10.73 7.50
C ASN A 104 -5.32 -11.35 6.73
N VAL A 105 -5.53 -10.90 5.48
CA VAL A 105 -6.54 -11.44 4.56
C VAL A 105 -5.92 -11.64 3.19
N ALA A 106 -6.09 -12.80 2.59
CA ALA A 106 -5.76 -13.07 1.20
C ALA A 106 -7.02 -13.52 0.45
N VAL A 107 -7.33 -12.90 -0.69
CA VAL A 107 -8.45 -13.23 -1.58
C VAL A 107 -7.87 -13.56 -2.94
N ILE A 108 -7.81 -14.85 -3.29
CA ILE A 108 -7.08 -15.34 -4.45
C ILE A 108 -8.02 -16.17 -5.33
N ASP A 109 -8.09 -15.82 -6.61
CA ASP A 109 -8.95 -16.50 -7.59
C ASP A 109 -10.43 -16.61 -7.13
N CYS A 110 -10.95 -15.56 -6.46
CA CYS A 110 -12.29 -15.51 -5.92
C CYS A 110 -13.24 -14.70 -6.81
N LYS A 111 -14.55 -15.00 -6.70
CA LYS A 111 -15.57 -14.29 -7.49
C LYS A 111 -16.86 -14.07 -6.70
N ASN A 112 -17.44 -12.86 -6.83
CA ASN A 112 -18.68 -12.47 -6.14
C ASN A 112 -18.60 -12.69 -4.63
N LEU A 113 -17.67 -11.99 -3.97
CA LEU A 113 -17.40 -12.17 -2.55
C LEU A 113 -17.70 -10.87 -1.79
N LEU A 114 -18.51 -10.97 -0.74
CA LEU A 114 -18.68 -9.93 0.26
C LEU A 114 -18.02 -10.37 1.57
N ILE A 115 -17.13 -9.54 2.11
CA ILE A 115 -16.51 -9.68 3.43
C ILE A 115 -16.90 -8.46 4.25
N GLU A 116 -17.61 -8.67 5.36
CA GLU A 116 -18.11 -7.56 6.14
C GLU A 116 -17.99 -7.74 7.66
N ASN A 117 -18.02 -6.60 8.38
CA ASN A 117 -18.05 -6.51 9.83
C ASN A 117 -16.85 -7.17 10.54
N LEU A 118 -15.65 -7.05 9.96
CA LEU A 118 -14.42 -7.72 10.41
C LEU A 118 -13.47 -6.71 11.08
N LYS A 119 -12.86 -7.10 12.20
CA LYS A 119 -11.74 -6.34 12.82
C LYS A 119 -10.47 -7.17 12.85
N LEU A 120 -9.34 -6.55 12.47
CA LEU A 120 -8.04 -7.19 12.37
C LEU A 120 -7.01 -6.42 13.22
N THR A 121 -6.42 -7.11 14.20
CA THR A 121 -5.47 -6.53 15.14
C THR A 121 -4.21 -7.39 15.24
N PRO A 122 -3.15 -7.08 14.50
CA PRO A 122 -1.85 -7.69 14.75
C PRO A 122 -1.36 -7.39 16.18
N LYS A 123 -0.95 -8.46 16.89
CA LYS A 123 -0.31 -8.33 18.21
C LYS A 123 1.17 -7.98 18.03
N ASN A 124 1.70 -7.15 18.94
CA ASN A 124 3.13 -6.85 19.01
C ASN A 124 3.75 -6.34 17.70
N PRO A 125 3.21 -5.29 17.07
CA PRO A 125 3.73 -4.79 15.80
C PRO A 125 5.21 -4.35 15.91
N ASN A 126 5.99 -4.51 14.83
CA ASN A 126 7.39 -4.11 14.75
C ASN A 126 7.56 -2.59 14.61
N ILE A 127 6.99 -1.85 15.53
CA ILE A 127 7.09 -0.39 15.61
C ILE A 127 7.20 0.02 17.08
N ARG A 128 8.06 0.98 17.37
CA ARG A 128 8.27 1.49 18.72
C ARG A 128 8.11 3.00 18.75
N LYS A 129 7.28 3.49 19.67
CA LYS A 129 7.12 4.91 19.93
C LYS A 129 8.22 5.39 20.87
N MET A 130 8.86 6.47 20.47
CA MET A 130 9.93 7.14 21.22
C MET A 130 9.50 8.59 21.48
N THR A 131 9.25 8.96 22.71
CA THR A 131 8.84 10.32 23.08
C THR A 131 10.01 11.09 23.68
N VAL A 132 10.31 12.26 23.16
CA VAL A 132 11.32 13.17 23.73
C VAL A 132 10.82 13.72 25.06
N ILE A 133 11.46 13.32 26.16
CA ILE A 133 11.09 13.74 27.52
C ILE A 133 12.04 14.79 28.12
N ALA A 134 13.30 14.82 27.67
CA ALA A 134 14.27 15.84 28.05
C ALA A 134 15.28 16.07 26.92
N LYS A 135 15.88 17.25 26.95
CA LYS A 135 16.84 17.66 25.91
C LYS A 135 17.88 18.62 26.48
N SER A 136 19.13 18.43 26.11
CA SER A 136 20.25 19.35 26.30
C SER A 136 20.82 19.80 24.95
N LEU A 137 21.89 20.58 24.96
CA LEU A 137 22.58 20.99 23.72
C LEU A 137 23.16 19.77 22.95
N PHE A 138 23.54 18.71 23.65
CA PHE A 138 24.28 17.57 23.09
C PHE A 138 23.63 16.20 23.37
N SER A 139 22.46 16.18 24.01
CA SER A 139 21.76 14.91 24.27
C SER A 139 20.24 15.07 24.26
N VAL A 140 19.57 13.98 23.94
CA VAL A 140 18.11 13.85 24.00
C VAL A 140 17.76 12.60 24.76
N ASP A 141 16.83 12.71 25.72
CA ASP A 141 16.29 11.59 26.47
C ASP A 141 14.93 11.20 25.87
N PHE A 142 14.81 9.92 25.54
CA PHE A 142 13.61 9.34 24.98
C PHE A 142 13.00 8.34 25.95
N LYS A 143 11.69 8.48 26.19
CA LYS A 143 10.89 7.38 26.72
C LYS A 143 10.56 6.46 25.55
N ILE A 144 10.80 5.16 25.71
CA ILE A 144 10.48 4.14 24.71
C ILE A 144 9.29 3.32 25.19
N ASP A 145 8.29 3.16 24.33
CA ASP A 145 7.17 2.27 24.57
C ASP A 145 7.47 0.92 23.87
N GLY A 146 7.44 -0.18 24.63
CA GLY A 146 7.74 -1.55 24.18
C GLY A 146 9.18 -2.01 24.43
N ASP A 147 9.49 -3.23 23.99
CA ASP A 147 10.73 -3.92 24.30
C ASP A 147 11.92 -3.45 23.46
N TYR A 148 13.02 -3.16 24.16
CA TYR A 148 14.31 -2.77 23.56
C TYR A 148 15.48 -3.22 24.42
N TYR A 149 16.68 -3.08 23.92
CA TYR A 149 17.92 -3.16 24.69
C TYR A 149 19.02 -2.29 24.06
N VAL A 150 20.03 -1.95 24.87
CA VAL A 150 21.22 -1.24 24.41
C VAL A 150 22.41 -2.21 24.47
N LYS A 151 23.12 -2.37 23.35
CA LYS A 151 24.29 -3.21 23.23
C LYS A 151 25.34 -2.51 22.37
N ASN A 152 26.59 -2.49 22.84
CA ASN A 152 27.73 -1.89 22.12
C ASN A 152 27.43 -0.45 21.64
N ASN A 153 26.84 0.36 22.53
CA ASN A 153 26.48 1.76 22.26
C ASN A 153 25.44 1.96 21.14
N ALA A 154 24.68 0.94 20.79
CA ALA A 154 23.59 0.96 19.83
C ALA A 154 22.27 0.53 20.45
N LEU A 155 21.16 1.09 19.97
CA LEU A 155 19.80 0.77 20.37
C LEU A 155 19.24 -0.31 19.46
N TYR A 156 18.71 -1.36 20.07
CA TYR A 156 17.99 -2.43 19.40
C TYR A 156 16.55 -2.49 19.89
N PHE A 157 15.63 -2.69 18.97
CA PHE A 157 14.24 -2.97 19.26
C PHE A 157 13.97 -4.46 19.08
N LYS A 158 13.26 -5.07 20.03
CA LYS A 158 12.84 -6.46 19.89
C LYS A 158 11.68 -6.55 18.92
N GLY A 159 11.89 -7.26 17.84
CA GLY A 159 10.86 -7.61 16.87
C GLY A 159 10.17 -8.94 17.19
N ILE A 160 9.25 -9.37 16.36
CA ILE A 160 8.58 -10.68 16.49
C ILE A 160 9.50 -11.80 16.02
N ASP A 161 10.09 -11.65 14.83
CA ASP A 161 10.91 -12.67 14.19
C ASP A 161 12.41 -12.36 14.29
N TYR A 162 12.77 -11.11 14.47
CA TYR A 162 14.16 -10.64 14.59
C TYR A 162 14.22 -9.28 15.28
N ASP A 163 15.36 -9.01 15.90
CA ASP A 163 15.64 -7.70 16.47
C ASP A 163 16.15 -6.75 15.39
N TYR A 164 15.70 -5.50 15.39
CA TYR A 164 16.16 -4.50 14.45
C TYR A 164 16.90 -3.36 15.12
N ASN A 165 17.91 -2.84 14.44
CA ASN A 165 18.84 -1.86 14.99
C ASN A 165 18.44 -0.45 14.58
N ALA A 166 18.23 0.40 15.57
CA ALA A 166 17.94 1.80 15.40
C ALA A 166 19.08 2.64 14.78
N SER A 167 20.34 2.16 14.82
CA SER A 167 21.50 2.93 14.33
C SER A 167 21.73 2.85 12.81
N GLY A 168 20.98 2.03 12.10
CA GLY A 168 21.09 1.91 10.63
C GLY A 168 22.36 1.21 10.13
N GLN A 169 23.12 0.55 11.01
CA GLN A 169 24.33 -0.21 10.64
C GLN A 169 24.04 -1.62 10.10
N TYR A 170 22.78 -2.03 10.12
CA TYR A 170 22.34 -3.32 9.60
C TYR A 170 21.44 -3.13 8.37
N ARG A 171 21.32 -4.21 7.61
CA ARG A 171 20.51 -4.35 6.41
C ARG A 171 19.04 -3.94 6.59
N PHE A 172 18.58 -3.89 7.82
CA PHE A 172 17.26 -3.46 8.25
C PHE A 172 17.34 -2.05 8.83
N ALA A 173 17.57 -1.05 7.97
CA ALA A 173 17.56 0.33 8.39
C ALA A 173 16.22 0.68 9.02
N THR A 174 16.25 1.20 10.23
CA THR A 174 15.04 1.68 10.91
C THR A 174 14.52 2.92 10.20
N HIS A 175 13.33 2.85 9.67
CA HIS A 175 12.60 4.02 9.22
C HIS A 175 11.99 4.75 10.41
N LEU A 176 11.85 6.06 10.30
CA LEU A 176 11.32 6.92 11.35
C LEU A 176 10.21 7.80 10.80
N ALA A 177 9.05 7.71 11.41
CA ALA A 177 8.04 8.75 11.35
C ALA A 177 8.24 9.72 12.51
N HIS A 178 8.17 11.03 12.26
CA HIS A 178 8.35 12.10 13.23
C HIS A 178 7.12 12.98 13.30
N ILE A 179 6.54 13.10 14.48
CA ILE A 179 5.42 13.99 14.78
C ILE A 179 5.90 15.06 15.78
N LYS A 180 5.86 16.31 15.35
CA LYS A 180 6.31 17.44 16.15
C LYS A 180 5.26 17.83 17.19
N ALA A 181 5.64 17.98 18.46
CA ALA A 181 4.75 18.38 19.54
C ALA A 181 4.07 19.75 19.31
N LYS A 182 4.79 20.70 18.71
CA LYS A 182 4.27 22.04 18.40
C LYS A 182 3.47 22.12 17.09
N SER A 183 3.52 21.10 16.27
CA SER A 183 2.80 21.02 15.01
C SER A 183 2.42 19.56 14.74
N PRO A 184 1.48 18.99 15.53
CA PRO A 184 1.14 17.57 15.45
C PRO A 184 0.36 17.20 14.17
N LYS A 185 0.06 18.21 13.34
CA LYS A 185 -0.76 18.06 12.13
C LYS A 185 -0.02 17.42 10.95
N GLN A 186 1.26 17.11 11.06
CA GLN A 186 2.04 16.51 9.98
C GLN A 186 2.96 15.43 10.52
N VAL A 187 3.03 14.34 9.79
CA VAL A 187 3.96 13.24 10.03
C VAL A 187 5.08 13.32 8.99
N TRP A 188 6.32 13.35 9.45
CA TRP A 188 7.48 13.51 8.58
C TRP A 188 8.33 12.25 8.54
N ARG A 189 8.77 11.82 7.36
CA ARG A 189 9.84 10.82 7.27
C ARG A 189 11.17 11.47 7.64
N THR A 190 11.93 10.87 8.56
CA THR A 190 13.23 11.38 8.97
C THR A 190 14.25 10.25 9.13
N GLY A 191 15.44 10.44 8.58
CA GLY A 191 16.59 9.55 8.82
C GLY A 191 17.63 10.16 9.79
N LYS A 192 17.36 11.34 10.34
CA LYS A 192 18.39 12.11 11.06
C LYS A 192 18.62 11.63 12.49
N LEU A 193 17.62 11.00 13.13
CA LEU A 193 17.69 10.65 14.55
C LEU A 193 18.90 9.76 14.87
N PHE A 194 19.11 8.71 14.10
CA PHE A 194 20.20 7.76 14.35
C PHE A 194 21.48 8.04 13.53
N LYS A 195 21.36 8.71 12.38
CA LYS A 195 22.52 9.05 11.52
C LYS A 195 23.59 9.90 12.22
N SER A 196 23.18 10.77 13.14
CA SER A 196 24.07 11.67 13.86
C SER A 196 24.28 11.28 15.34
N ALA A 197 23.80 10.10 15.73
CA ALA A 197 23.97 9.61 17.10
C ALA A 197 25.45 9.27 17.37
N MET A 198 25.99 9.81 18.45
CA MET A 198 27.38 9.56 18.90
C MET A 198 27.44 8.47 19.97
N GLY A 199 26.30 8.12 20.58
CA GLY A 199 26.22 7.10 21.59
C GLY A 199 24.83 7.00 22.19
N VAL A 200 24.50 5.79 22.64
CA VAL A 200 23.23 5.45 23.28
C VAL A 200 23.51 4.81 24.63
N SER A 201 22.78 5.23 25.66
CA SER A 201 22.82 4.61 26.98
C SER A 201 21.43 4.59 27.59
N GLU A 202 21.08 3.53 28.29
CA GLU A 202 19.91 3.51 29.16
C GLU A 202 20.24 4.25 30.44
N ILE A 203 19.40 5.21 30.82
CA ILE A 203 19.61 6.02 32.05
C ILE A 203 18.68 5.60 33.18
N LYS A 204 17.58 4.96 32.86
CA LYS A 204 16.65 4.24 33.76
C LYS A 204 15.73 3.35 32.92
N PRO A 205 15.08 2.34 33.49
CA PRO A 205 14.17 1.47 32.76
C PRO A 205 13.16 2.25 31.90
N GLY A 206 13.08 1.94 30.60
CA GLY A 206 12.21 2.61 29.65
C GLY A 206 12.70 3.97 29.15
N VAL A 207 13.89 4.44 29.57
CA VAL A 207 14.40 5.75 29.13
C VAL A 207 15.85 5.63 28.67
N ILE A 208 16.07 5.99 27.42
CA ILE A 208 17.41 6.05 26.82
C ILE A 208 17.87 7.51 26.64
N ARG A 209 19.16 7.71 26.73
CA ARG A 209 19.84 8.94 26.33
C ARG A 209 20.63 8.71 25.06
N ILE A 210 20.39 9.52 24.04
CA ILE A 210 21.20 9.54 22.83
C ILE A 210 22.02 10.83 22.80
N LYS A 211 23.35 10.69 22.56
CA LYS A 211 24.26 11.82 22.44
C LYS A 211 24.38 12.25 20.97
N TYR A 212 24.45 13.54 20.73
CA TYR A 212 24.54 14.17 19.42
C TYR A 212 25.57 15.30 19.40
N PRO A 213 26.11 15.66 18.22
CA PRO A 213 26.88 16.90 18.06
C PRO A 213 26.03 18.14 18.33
N ARG A 214 24.74 18.10 17.99
CA ARG A 214 23.71 19.13 18.24
C ARG A 214 22.31 18.50 18.24
N THR A 215 21.40 19.07 19.04
CA THR A 215 20.03 18.56 19.23
C THR A 215 18.95 19.51 18.70
N ALA A 216 19.27 20.34 17.69
CA ALA A 216 18.32 21.34 17.16
C ALA A 216 17.14 20.73 16.37
N PHE A 217 17.20 19.44 16.01
CA PHE A 217 16.23 18.77 15.16
C PHE A 217 14.94 18.32 15.84
N CYS A 218 14.86 18.35 17.17
CA CYS A 218 13.69 17.94 17.93
C CYS A 218 13.40 18.86 19.11
N ALA A 219 12.20 18.75 19.67
CA ALA A 219 11.73 19.43 20.87
C ALA A 219 11.17 18.41 21.88
N VAL A 220 11.11 18.81 23.16
CA VAL A 220 10.43 18.01 24.19
C VAL A 220 8.96 17.84 23.81
N GLY A 221 8.45 16.63 23.93
CA GLY A 221 7.13 16.21 23.48
C GLY A 221 7.05 15.72 22.04
N ASP A 222 8.12 15.86 21.23
CA ASP A 222 8.15 15.24 19.90
C ASP A 222 8.09 13.71 20.03
N ARG A 223 7.37 13.07 19.10
CA ARG A 223 7.23 11.62 19.02
C ARG A 223 7.88 11.11 17.75
N PHE A 224 8.63 10.02 17.88
CA PHE A 224 9.24 9.30 16.79
C PHE A 224 8.74 7.86 16.80
N TYR A 225 8.34 7.37 15.66
CA TYR A 225 7.99 5.96 15.48
C TYR A 225 9.10 5.27 14.71
N ALA A 226 9.78 4.37 15.39
CA ALA A 226 10.87 3.58 14.82
C ALA A 226 10.34 2.22 14.40
N PHE A 227 10.49 1.85 13.14
CA PHE A 227 10.00 0.59 12.56
C PHE A 227 11.00 -0.02 11.58
N ASP A 228 10.91 -1.32 11.38
CA ASP A 228 11.65 -1.95 10.30
C ASP A 228 11.07 -1.52 8.94
N CYS A 229 11.92 -1.44 7.93
CA CYS A 229 11.51 -0.98 6.61
C CYS A 229 11.15 -2.12 5.64
N LEU A 230 11.01 -3.33 6.16
CA LEU A 230 10.71 -4.49 5.33
C LEU A 230 9.23 -4.52 4.95
N ARG A 231 8.96 -4.40 3.67
CA ARG A 231 7.62 -4.56 3.11
C ARG A 231 7.35 -6.03 2.81
N GLN A 232 7.16 -6.88 3.84
CA GLN A 232 7.03 -8.33 3.68
C GLN A 232 5.62 -8.81 3.43
N TYR A 233 4.69 -8.42 4.32
CA TYR A 233 3.34 -8.95 4.39
C TYR A 233 2.34 -7.83 4.17
N ALA A 234 1.53 -7.93 3.13
CA ALA A 234 0.38 -7.05 2.98
C ALA A 234 -0.66 -7.32 4.08
N GLY A 235 -1.41 -6.30 4.47
CA GLY A 235 -2.54 -6.47 5.36
C GLY A 235 -3.66 -7.28 4.70
N ILE A 236 -4.23 -6.76 3.62
CA ILE A 236 -5.21 -7.42 2.77
C ILE A 236 -4.60 -7.55 1.38
N PHE A 237 -4.62 -8.72 0.81
CA PHE A 237 -4.12 -9.01 -0.53
C PHE A 237 -5.18 -9.64 -1.40
N LEU A 238 -5.49 -9.01 -2.54
CA LEU A 238 -6.40 -9.53 -3.55
C LEU A 238 -5.61 -9.84 -4.82
N ASP A 239 -5.78 -11.03 -5.36
CA ASP A 239 -5.12 -11.46 -6.61
C ASP A 239 -6.12 -12.18 -7.52
N LYS A 240 -6.15 -11.81 -8.80
CA LYS A 240 -6.97 -12.47 -9.85
C LYS A 240 -8.44 -12.68 -9.47
N SER A 241 -8.99 -11.76 -8.70
CA SER A 241 -10.35 -11.88 -8.17
C SER A 241 -11.31 -10.89 -8.82
N GLU A 242 -12.58 -11.24 -8.91
CA GLU A 242 -13.61 -10.46 -9.60
C GLU A 242 -14.82 -10.22 -8.68
N ASN A 243 -15.33 -8.97 -8.69
CA ASN A 243 -16.49 -8.54 -7.92
C ASN A 243 -16.34 -8.82 -6.41
N ILE A 244 -15.35 -8.17 -5.81
CA ILE A 244 -15.03 -8.31 -4.39
C ILE A 244 -15.42 -7.06 -3.63
N THR A 245 -16.20 -7.22 -2.59
CA THR A 245 -16.60 -6.13 -1.70
C THR A 245 -16.04 -6.36 -0.29
N LEU A 246 -15.33 -5.36 0.22
CA LEU A 246 -14.98 -5.25 1.64
C LEU A 246 -15.82 -4.14 2.25
N GLN A 247 -16.64 -4.46 3.25
CA GLN A 247 -17.54 -3.51 3.90
C GLN A 247 -17.36 -3.55 5.42
N ASN A 248 -17.22 -2.37 6.05
CA ASN A 248 -17.05 -2.25 7.49
C ASN A 248 -15.90 -3.16 8.04
N VAL A 249 -14.77 -3.16 7.31
CA VAL A 249 -13.55 -3.87 7.73
C VAL A 249 -12.63 -2.89 8.43
N HIS A 250 -12.23 -3.20 9.67
CA HIS A 250 -11.33 -2.38 10.47
C HIS A 250 -9.96 -3.05 10.58
N GLN A 251 -8.92 -2.36 10.18
CA GLN A 251 -7.54 -2.83 10.24
C GLN A 251 -6.69 -1.89 11.08
N HIS A 252 -6.21 -2.37 12.22
CA HIS A 252 -5.59 -1.51 13.23
C HIS A 252 -4.09 -1.33 13.05
N PHE A 253 -3.42 -2.26 12.37
CA PHE A 253 -2.02 -2.14 12.03
C PHE A 253 -1.64 -3.07 10.87
N ASN A 254 -0.62 -2.65 10.09
CA ASN A 254 -0.09 -3.42 8.96
C ASN A 254 1.43 -3.35 8.93
N TYR A 255 2.08 -4.50 8.70
CA TYR A 255 3.54 -4.60 8.62
C TYR A 255 4.12 -4.03 7.32
N SER A 256 3.28 -3.74 6.33
CA SER A 256 3.64 -3.17 5.04
C SER A 256 2.44 -2.38 4.51
N LEU A 257 2.03 -2.62 3.24
CA LEU A 257 0.83 -2.07 2.64
C LEU A 257 -0.42 -2.67 3.32
N ALA A 258 -1.42 -1.84 3.59
CA ALA A 258 -2.62 -2.31 4.27
C ALA A 258 -3.58 -3.06 3.35
N TYR A 259 -3.68 -2.64 2.08
CA TYR A 259 -4.50 -3.25 1.07
C TYR A 259 -3.74 -3.26 -0.27
N VAL A 260 -3.61 -4.41 -0.88
CA VAL A 260 -3.03 -4.57 -2.22
C VAL A 260 -3.99 -5.37 -3.08
N ALA A 261 -4.38 -4.81 -4.22
CA ALA A 261 -5.10 -5.55 -5.26
C ALA A 261 -4.27 -5.58 -6.53
N GLN A 262 -4.07 -6.77 -7.08
CA GLN A 262 -3.38 -6.95 -8.36
C GLN A 262 -4.17 -7.87 -9.29
N ASP A 263 -4.21 -7.54 -10.59
CA ASP A 263 -4.90 -8.30 -11.64
C ASP A 263 -6.37 -8.65 -11.29
N CYS A 264 -7.05 -7.73 -10.59
CA CYS A 264 -8.43 -7.90 -10.16
C CYS A 264 -9.41 -7.11 -11.03
N LYS A 265 -10.71 -7.43 -10.90
CA LYS A 265 -11.78 -6.73 -11.60
C LYS A 265 -12.94 -6.45 -10.65
N ASP A 266 -13.51 -5.23 -10.77
CA ASP A 266 -14.68 -4.78 -10.00
C ASP A 266 -14.50 -4.95 -8.49
N LEU A 267 -13.92 -3.93 -7.85
CA LEU A 267 -13.60 -3.94 -6.41
C LEU A 267 -14.35 -2.82 -5.69
N THR A 268 -14.88 -3.13 -4.53
CA THR A 268 -15.52 -2.13 -3.64
C THR A 268 -14.90 -2.18 -2.25
N LEU A 269 -14.42 -1.02 -1.77
CA LEU A 269 -13.98 -0.80 -0.41
C LEU A 269 -14.89 0.25 0.23
N LYS A 270 -15.76 -0.15 1.16
CA LYS A 270 -16.81 0.72 1.68
C LYS A 270 -16.88 0.72 3.20
N SER A 271 -16.94 1.94 3.78
CA SER A 271 -17.10 2.14 5.23
C SER A 271 -16.03 1.44 6.07
N CYS A 272 -14.84 1.25 5.50
CA CYS A 272 -13.70 0.60 6.16
C CYS A 272 -12.88 1.59 6.97
N ARG A 273 -12.13 1.07 7.96
CA ARG A 273 -11.28 1.87 8.82
C ARG A 273 -9.86 1.28 8.86
N PHE A 274 -8.91 2.03 8.36
CA PHE A 274 -7.47 1.75 8.43
C PHE A 274 -6.85 2.80 9.35
N ALA A 275 -6.75 2.48 10.62
CA ALA A 275 -6.32 3.44 11.63
C ALA A 275 -5.85 2.72 12.90
N PRO A 276 -4.99 3.34 13.73
CA PRO A 276 -4.61 2.75 15.01
C PRO A 276 -5.83 2.41 15.87
N LYS A 277 -5.72 1.34 16.67
CA LYS A 277 -6.78 0.90 17.57
C LYS A 277 -7.10 1.93 18.66
N THR A 278 -6.08 2.65 19.11
CA THR A 278 -6.17 3.65 20.19
C THR A 278 -5.60 4.99 19.73
N GLU A 279 -6.09 6.08 20.32
CA GLU A 279 -5.61 7.44 20.03
C GLU A 279 -4.18 7.70 20.51
N ASP A 280 -3.65 6.86 21.40
CA ASP A 280 -2.27 6.97 21.90
C ASP A 280 -1.21 6.57 20.85
N PHE A 281 -1.63 5.98 19.75
CA PHE A 281 -0.78 5.54 18.65
C PHE A 281 -1.21 6.21 17.35
N GLU A 282 -0.25 6.66 16.53
CA GLU A 282 -0.55 7.50 15.35
C GLU A 282 -0.19 6.83 14.02
N ILE A 283 0.27 5.57 14.02
CA ILE A 283 0.69 4.84 12.81
C ILE A 283 -0.07 3.52 12.70
N ALA A 284 -0.72 3.32 11.59
CA ALA A 284 -1.48 2.09 11.29
C ALA A 284 -0.91 1.27 10.13
N SER A 285 -0.03 1.85 9.31
CA SER A 285 0.60 1.12 8.21
C SER A 285 2.05 1.55 8.03
N LEU A 286 2.96 0.59 7.81
CA LEU A 286 4.37 0.90 7.58
C LEU A 286 4.68 1.29 6.12
N ALA A 287 3.70 1.16 5.23
CA ALA A 287 3.73 1.63 3.85
C ALA A 287 2.36 2.23 3.49
N ASP A 288 1.93 2.14 2.22
CA ASP A 288 0.66 2.66 1.73
C ASP A 288 -0.53 2.00 2.44
N PHE A 289 -1.64 2.72 2.58
CA PHE A 289 -2.88 2.05 2.96
C PHE A 289 -3.45 1.25 1.81
N MET A 290 -3.44 1.78 0.59
CA MET A 290 -4.06 1.11 -0.54
C MET A 290 -3.19 1.19 -1.79
N GLN A 291 -3.00 0.05 -2.44
CA GLN A 291 -2.38 -0.03 -3.76
C GLN A 291 -3.19 -0.94 -4.68
N VAL A 292 -3.56 -0.40 -5.84
CA VAL A 292 -4.35 -1.08 -6.87
C VAL A 292 -3.53 -1.11 -8.15
N CYS A 293 -3.06 -2.29 -8.53
CA CYS A 293 -2.13 -2.50 -9.63
C CYS A 293 -2.72 -3.42 -10.70
N MET A 294 -2.66 -3.02 -11.97
CA MET A 294 -3.11 -3.86 -13.11
C MET A 294 -4.56 -4.36 -12.97
N CYS A 295 -5.42 -3.61 -12.29
CA CYS A 295 -6.84 -3.93 -12.15
C CYS A 295 -7.69 -3.35 -13.28
N ARG A 296 -8.93 -3.82 -13.43
CA ARG A 296 -9.89 -3.38 -14.45
C ARG A 296 -11.32 -3.29 -13.88
N GLY A 297 -12.23 -2.82 -14.70
CA GLY A 297 -13.63 -2.62 -14.29
C GLY A 297 -13.80 -1.39 -13.39
N HIS A 298 -14.64 -1.48 -12.39
CA HIS A 298 -14.92 -0.41 -11.45
C HIS A 298 -14.19 -0.63 -10.14
N ILE A 299 -13.49 0.39 -9.66
CA ILE A 299 -12.85 0.39 -8.34
C ILE A 299 -13.48 1.50 -7.52
N ASP A 300 -14.36 1.12 -6.59
CA ASP A 300 -15.12 2.05 -5.75
C ASP A 300 -14.56 2.06 -4.32
N VAL A 301 -14.07 3.23 -3.88
CA VAL A 301 -13.51 3.46 -2.55
C VAL A 301 -14.34 4.55 -1.88
N GLU A 302 -15.28 4.15 -1.02
CA GLU A 302 -16.30 5.06 -0.50
C GLU A 302 -16.43 5.04 1.03
N ASN A 303 -16.57 6.22 1.63
CA ASN A 303 -16.89 6.41 3.05
C ASN A 303 -15.85 5.79 4.01
N ASN A 304 -14.58 5.73 3.62
CA ASN A 304 -13.53 5.10 4.42
C ASN A 304 -12.78 6.13 5.27
N TYR A 305 -12.18 5.63 6.33
CA TYR A 305 -11.31 6.38 7.22
C TYR A 305 -9.90 5.80 7.20
N PHE A 306 -8.93 6.62 6.78
CA PHE A 306 -7.51 6.28 6.69
C PHE A 306 -6.70 7.23 7.59
N ASP A 307 -5.96 6.70 8.58
CA ASP A 307 -5.18 7.50 9.51
C ASP A 307 -3.84 6.84 9.87
N GLY A 308 -2.73 7.48 9.52
CA GLY A 308 -1.39 7.07 9.93
C GLY A 308 -0.68 6.10 8.99
N ALA A 309 -0.59 6.40 7.68
CA ALA A 309 0.26 5.67 6.75
C ALA A 309 1.69 6.22 6.71
N CYS A 310 2.67 5.31 6.62
CA CYS A 310 4.08 5.68 6.41
C CYS A 310 4.47 5.79 4.93
N ASP A 311 3.52 5.72 4.03
CA ASP A 311 3.61 6.06 2.60
C ASP A 311 2.25 6.60 2.13
N ASP A 312 1.81 6.40 0.88
CA ASP A 312 0.60 6.99 0.33
C ASP A 312 -0.70 6.45 0.98
N CYS A 313 -1.75 7.26 0.99
CA CYS A 313 -3.06 6.74 1.41
C CYS A 313 -3.62 5.80 0.36
N ALA A 314 -3.60 6.17 -0.92
CA ALA A 314 -3.98 5.27 -2.00
C ALA A 314 -3.19 5.56 -3.28
N ASN A 315 -2.89 4.49 -4.03
CA ASN A 315 -2.19 4.53 -5.32
C ASN A 315 -2.89 3.59 -6.30
N PHE A 316 -3.26 4.12 -7.48
CA PHE A 316 -3.92 3.39 -8.56
C PHE A 316 -3.06 3.46 -9.81
N HIS A 317 -2.55 2.32 -10.30
CA HIS A 317 -1.61 2.29 -11.41
C HIS A 317 -1.61 0.97 -12.18
N GLY A 318 -1.07 0.98 -13.39
CA GLY A 318 -0.61 -0.20 -14.11
C GLY A 318 0.90 -0.39 -13.94
N ILE A 319 1.52 -1.17 -14.84
CA ILE A 319 2.96 -1.42 -14.85
C ILE A 319 3.52 -1.06 -16.22
N HIS A 320 4.62 -0.32 -16.24
CA HIS A 320 5.49 -0.18 -17.41
C HIS A 320 6.50 -1.33 -17.47
N PHE A 321 6.29 -2.30 -18.37
CA PHE A 321 7.27 -3.34 -18.66
C PHE A 321 8.23 -2.85 -19.75
N ILE A 322 9.52 -2.98 -19.54
CA ILE A 322 10.50 -2.49 -20.50
C ILE A 322 10.82 -3.55 -21.56
N ILE A 323 10.73 -3.18 -22.84
CA ILE A 323 11.12 -4.04 -23.96
C ILE A 323 12.64 -4.19 -23.96
N GLU A 324 13.13 -5.38 -23.75
CA GLU A 324 14.57 -5.71 -23.78
C GLU A 324 15.02 -6.28 -25.12
N SER A 325 14.14 -7.01 -25.81
CA SER A 325 14.46 -7.49 -27.15
C SER A 325 13.21 -7.67 -28.03
N ILE A 326 13.42 -7.57 -29.34
CA ILE A 326 12.39 -7.76 -30.37
C ILE A 326 12.90 -8.77 -31.38
N SER A 327 12.12 -9.82 -31.66
CA SER A 327 12.44 -10.83 -32.66
C SER A 327 11.20 -11.20 -33.47
N GLY A 328 11.05 -10.61 -34.65
CA GLY A 328 9.83 -10.73 -35.46
C GLY A 328 8.64 -10.12 -34.72
N ASN A 329 7.63 -10.94 -34.43
CA ASN A 329 6.46 -10.56 -33.66
C ASN A 329 6.55 -10.89 -32.14
N LYS A 330 7.73 -11.28 -31.68
CA LYS A 330 7.99 -11.59 -30.27
C LYS A 330 8.73 -10.47 -29.56
N LEU A 331 8.28 -10.17 -28.36
CA LEU A 331 8.88 -9.20 -27.43
C LEU A 331 9.31 -9.94 -26.17
N THR A 332 10.52 -9.69 -25.68
CA THR A 332 10.88 -9.96 -24.30
C THR A 332 10.75 -8.69 -23.51
N VAL A 333 9.87 -8.68 -22.52
CA VAL A 333 9.65 -7.53 -21.66
C VAL A 333 9.98 -7.85 -20.21
N ALA A 334 10.48 -6.86 -19.48
CA ALA A 334 10.98 -7.05 -18.13
C ALA A 334 10.27 -6.15 -17.11
N PHE A 335 9.99 -6.70 -15.93
CA PHE A 335 9.81 -5.91 -14.73
C PHE A 335 11.12 -5.20 -14.36
N LYS A 336 11.06 -3.92 -14.05
CA LYS A 336 12.25 -3.14 -13.69
C LYS A 336 12.29 -2.69 -12.24
N HIS A 337 11.15 -2.65 -11.57
CA HIS A 337 11.13 -2.34 -10.15
C HIS A 337 11.35 -3.61 -9.31
N PRO A 338 12.31 -3.63 -8.36
CA PRO A 338 12.67 -4.84 -7.60
C PRO A 338 11.58 -5.33 -6.64
N GLN A 339 10.55 -4.54 -6.39
CA GLN A 339 9.42 -4.90 -5.52
C GLN A 339 8.17 -5.31 -6.31
N THR A 340 8.26 -5.41 -7.65
CA THR A 340 7.13 -5.76 -8.51
C THR A 340 7.62 -6.73 -9.57
N HIS A 341 7.37 -8.03 -9.39
CA HIS A 341 7.79 -9.11 -10.28
C HIS A 341 7.11 -10.44 -9.91
N GLY A 342 7.35 -11.49 -10.68
CA GLY A 342 7.00 -12.89 -10.35
C GLY A 342 5.55 -13.29 -10.64
N PHE A 343 4.78 -12.44 -11.32
CA PHE A 343 3.43 -12.76 -11.78
C PHE A 343 3.26 -12.32 -13.24
N ASN A 344 2.33 -12.91 -13.96
CA ASN A 344 2.01 -12.51 -15.32
C ASN A 344 0.61 -11.92 -15.39
N PRO A 345 0.49 -10.56 -15.43
CA PRO A 345 -0.81 -9.92 -15.54
C PRO A 345 -1.29 -9.75 -16.99
N ILE A 346 -0.45 -10.04 -17.99
CA ILE A 346 -0.78 -9.84 -19.40
C ILE A 346 -1.36 -11.13 -19.97
N SER A 347 -2.47 -11.05 -20.67
CA SER A 347 -3.20 -12.20 -21.20
C SER A 347 -3.31 -12.14 -22.72
N GLU A 348 -3.56 -13.28 -23.36
CA GLU A 348 -3.96 -13.34 -24.76
C GLU A 348 -5.22 -12.49 -25.00
N GLY A 349 -5.21 -11.68 -26.04
CA GLY A 349 -6.29 -10.75 -26.39
C GLY A 349 -6.17 -9.37 -25.76
N ASP A 350 -5.28 -9.16 -24.79
CA ASP A 350 -5.04 -7.83 -24.23
C ASP A 350 -4.46 -6.88 -25.29
N GLU A 351 -4.86 -5.62 -25.23
CA GLU A 351 -4.27 -4.52 -26.01
C GLU A 351 -3.14 -3.89 -25.22
N ILE A 352 -1.99 -3.71 -25.85
CA ILE A 352 -0.83 -3.03 -25.27
C ILE A 352 -0.47 -1.76 -26.04
N GLY A 353 -0.04 -0.72 -25.30
CA GLY A 353 0.52 0.49 -25.86
C GLY A 353 2.06 0.46 -25.81
N TYR A 354 2.73 0.88 -26.89
CA TYR A 354 4.17 1.13 -26.90
C TYR A 354 4.45 2.54 -26.42
N ILE A 355 5.11 2.69 -25.28
CA ILE A 355 5.32 3.98 -24.59
C ILE A 355 6.80 4.36 -24.64
N SER A 356 7.08 5.56 -25.12
CA SER A 356 8.43 6.12 -25.01
C SER A 356 8.79 6.40 -23.55
N THR A 357 9.79 5.72 -23.00
CA THR A 357 10.25 5.94 -21.62
C THR A 357 10.84 7.33 -21.36
N LYS A 358 11.07 8.12 -22.42
CA LYS A 358 11.57 9.50 -22.29
C LYS A 358 10.46 10.53 -22.26
N SER A 359 9.48 10.42 -23.15
CA SER A 359 8.38 11.40 -23.27
C SER A 359 7.09 10.94 -22.60
N LEU A 360 6.95 9.65 -22.25
CA LEU A 360 5.75 9.00 -21.76
C LEU A 360 4.56 9.05 -22.74
N LEU A 361 4.86 9.30 -24.02
CA LEU A 361 3.85 9.33 -25.07
C LEU A 361 3.74 7.96 -25.75
N GLU A 362 2.50 7.56 -26.03
CA GLU A 362 2.19 6.36 -26.81
C GLU A 362 2.62 6.53 -28.26
N LYS A 363 3.33 5.56 -28.80
CA LYS A 363 3.86 5.54 -30.17
C LYS A 363 3.12 4.57 -31.09
N GLY A 364 2.36 3.65 -30.55
CA GLY A 364 1.55 2.69 -31.27
C GLY A 364 0.97 1.65 -30.34
N ARG A 365 0.22 0.70 -30.89
CA ARG A 365 -0.47 -0.35 -30.15
C ARG A 365 -0.31 -1.70 -30.80
N ALA A 366 -0.53 -2.75 -30.04
CA ALA A 366 -0.63 -4.11 -30.54
C ALA A 366 -1.61 -4.92 -29.67
N THR A 367 -2.10 -6.04 -30.24
CA THR A 367 -2.85 -7.06 -29.52
C THR A 367 -1.92 -8.21 -29.18
N VAL A 368 -1.98 -8.69 -27.96
CA VAL A 368 -1.22 -9.84 -27.46
C VAL A 368 -1.84 -11.13 -28.02
N LEU A 369 -1.04 -11.92 -28.71
CA LEU A 369 -1.42 -13.23 -29.25
C LEU A 369 -1.07 -14.37 -28.29
N SER A 370 0.00 -14.20 -27.51
CA SER A 370 0.35 -15.10 -26.41
C SER A 370 1.22 -14.37 -25.38
N SER A 371 1.17 -14.83 -24.14
CA SER A 371 1.94 -14.27 -23.02
C SER A 371 2.44 -15.37 -22.11
N LYS A 372 3.72 -15.35 -21.75
CA LYS A 372 4.34 -16.35 -20.91
C LYS A 372 5.39 -15.73 -19.99
N LEU A 373 5.23 -15.90 -18.69
CA LEU A 373 6.29 -15.62 -17.72
C LEU A 373 7.43 -16.65 -17.93
N THR A 374 8.62 -16.17 -18.29
CA THR A 374 9.78 -17.02 -18.56
C THR A 374 10.65 -17.23 -17.34
N ASP A 375 10.71 -16.23 -16.49
CA ASP A 375 11.31 -16.25 -15.14
C ASP A 375 10.64 -15.18 -14.25
N GLU A 376 11.13 -14.96 -13.05
CA GLU A 376 10.51 -14.00 -12.10
C GLU A 376 10.47 -12.55 -12.59
N TYR A 377 11.29 -12.19 -13.59
CA TYR A 377 11.44 -10.81 -14.07
C TYR A 377 11.05 -10.60 -15.53
N HIS A 378 10.87 -11.66 -16.32
CA HIS A 378 10.67 -11.54 -17.76
C HIS A 378 9.40 -12.22 -18.24
N ILE A 379 8.72 -11.56 -19.18
CA ILE A 379 7.56 -12.07 -19.90
C ILE A 379 7.91 -12.08 -21.40
N GLU A 380 7.72 -13.23 -22.06
CA GLU A 380 7.70 -13.32 -23.52
C GLU A 380 6.28 -13.07 -24.02
N LEU A 381 6.12 -12.10 -24.90
CA LEU A 381 4.86 -11.79 -25.58
C LEU A 381 5.00 -12.08 -27.08
N GLU A 382 4.00 -12.69 -27.68
CA GLU A 382 3.78 -12.65 -29.10
C GLU A 382 2.67 -11.65 -29.39
N VAL A 383 2.88 -10.73 -30.35
CA VAL A 383 1.95 -9.64 -30.67
C VAL A 383 1.65 -9.59 -32.17
N ASN A 384 0.54 -8.98 -32.55
CA ASN A 384 0.14 -8.87 -33.95
C ASN A 384 0.93 -7.82 -34.75
N ASP A 385 1.52 -6.82 -34.09
CA ASP A 385 2.29 -5.73 -34.72
C ASP A 385 3.43 -5.23 -33.83
N THR A 386 4.64 -5.19 -34.34
CA THR A 386 5.83 -4.63 -33.68
C THR A 386 6.38 -3.38 -34.38
N SER A 387 5.68 -2.82 -35.36
CA SER A 387 6.19 -1.71 -36.20
C SER A 387 6.49 -0.44 -35.40
N ALA A 388 5.78 -0.21 -34.30
CA ALA A 388 6.00 0.92 -33.39
C ALA A 388 6.81 0.55 -32.13
N ALA A 389 7.20 -0.71 -31.96
CA ALA A 389 7.99 -1.17 -30.84
C ALA A 389 9.47 -0.77 -31.01
N ALA A 390 10.13 -0.47 -29.90
CA ALA A 390 11.57 -0.27 -29.85
C ALA A 390 12.15 -0.79 -28.54
N GLU A 391 13.36 -1.33 -28.58
CA GLU A 391 14.08 -1.70 -27.36
C GLU A 391 14.26 -0.46 -26.46
N GLY A 392 14.00 -0.62 -25.16
CA GLY A 392 14.00 0.46 -24.19
C GLY A 392 12.71 1.28 -24.13
N PHE A 393 11.70 1.01 -24.98
CA PHE A 393 10.34 1.49 -24.76
C PHE A 393 9.68 0.65 -23.65
N ALA A 394 8.68 1.24 -23.01
CA ALA A 394 7.78 0.47 -22.15
C ALA A 394 6.60 -0.07 -22.95
N ILE A 395 6.05 -1.18 -22.50
CA ILE A 395 4.67 -1.53 -22.81
C ILE A 395 3.79 -1.22 -21.60
N GLU A 396 2.57 -0.79 -21.87
CA GLU A 396 1.47 -0.63 -20.92
C GLU A 396 0.30 -1.48 -21.40
N ASP A 397 -0.24 -2.32 -20.53
CA ASP A 397 -1.48 -3.03 -20.83
C ASP A 397 -2.65 -2.06 -20.72
N ILE A 398 -3.28 -1.74 -21.84
CA ILE A 398 -4.38 -0.77 -21.91
C ILE A 398 -5.77 -1.42 -21.80
N THR A 399 -5.84 -2.74 -21.69
CA THR A 399 -7.05 -3.49 -21.36
C THR A 399 -7.31 -3.50 -19.85
N LYS A 400 -6.23 -3.59 -19.06
CA LYS A 400 -6.30 -3.65 -17.59
C LYS A 400 -6.20 -2.28 -16.95
N ILE A 401 -7.21 -1.45 -17.25
CA ILE A 401 -7.30 -0.08 -16.76
C ILE A 401 -8.67 0.12 -16.09
N PRO A 402 -8.70 0.45 -14.79
CA PRO A 402 -9.96 0.64 -14.09
C PRO A 402 -10.60 2.00 -14.35
N THR A 403 -11.89 2.10 -14.06
CA THR A 403 -12.56 3.35 -13.68
C THR A 403 -12.50 3.46 -12.16
N VAL A 404 -12.08 4.61 -11.64
CA VAL A 404 -11.88 4.82 -10.20
C VAL A 404 -12.90 5.82 -9.66
N LEU A 405 -13.59 5.46 -8.59
CA LEU A 405 -14.36 6.36 -7.74
C LEU A 405 -13.73 6.40 -6.34
N PHE A 406 -13.16 7.54 -5.95
CA PHE A 406 -12.64 7.78 -4.61
C PHE A 406 -13.49 8.88 -3.97
N LYS A 407 -14.44 8.50 -3.07
CA LYS A 407 -15.51 9.40 -2.63
C LYS A 407 -15.79 9.33 -1.14
N ASN A 408 -16.03 10.51 -0.53
CA ASN A 408 -16.39 10.67 0.89
C ASN A 408 -15.37 10.03 1.86
N ASN A 409 -14.10 9.95 1.49
CA ASN A 409 -13.06 9.38 2.35
C ASN A 409 -12.38 10.47 3.16
N LEU A 410 -11.89 10.11 4.34
CA LEU A 410 -10.96 10.91 5.13
C LEU A 410 -9.58 10.25 5.11
N ALA A 411 -8.60 10.93 4.51
CA ALA A 411 -7.19 10.55 4.54
C ALA A 411 -6.43 11.51 5.48
N LYS A 412 -5.83 10.99 6.54
CA LYS A 412 -5.24 11.78 7.61
C LYS A 412 -3.87 11.25 8.05
N HIS A 413 -2.96 12.17 8.42
CA HIS A 413 -1.60 11.87 8.89
C HIS A 413 -0.83 10.94 7.93
N ILE A 414 -0.77 11.31 6.67
CA ILE A 414 -0.08 10.57 5.62
C ILE A 414 1.32 11.15 5.42
N ILE A 415 2.36 10.29 5.52
CA ILE A 415 3.76 10.75 5.41
C ILE A 415 4.10 11.26 4.00
N THR A 416 3.38 10.81 2.99
CA THR A 416 3.59 11.23 1.60
C THR A 416 2.32 11.86 1.04
N ARG A 417 1.65 11.24 0.10
CA ARG A 417 0.50 11.79 -0.65
C ARG A 417 -0.83 11.19 -0.17
N GLY A 418 -1.87 11.99 -0.27
CA GLY A 418 -3.22 11.51 -0.01
C GLY A 418 -3.67 10.52 -1.08
N LEU A 419 -3.46 10.83 -2.36
CA LEU A 419 -3.88 10.00 -3.48
C LEU A 419 -2.93 10.15 -4.65
N LEU A 420 -2.47 9.03 -5.20
CA LEU A 420 -1.71 8.95 -6.45
C LEU A 420 -2.57 8.25 -7.51
N ILE A 421 -2.71 8.86 -8.67
CA ILE A 421 -3.50 8.35 -9.79
C ILE A 421 -2.64 8.29 -11.04
N THR A 422 -2.58 7.12 -11.66
CA THR A 422 -1.98 6.88 -12.97
C THR A 422 -2.89 5.95 -13.78
N VAL A 423 -4.10 6.42 -14.13
CA VAL A 423 -5.10 5.62 -14.87
C VAL A 423 -5.62 6.36 -16.11
N ARG A 424 -5.69 5.67 -17.24
CA ARG A 424 -6.17 6.23 -18.53
C ARG A 424 -7.67 6.47 -18.55
N ASN A 425 -8.42 5.62 -17.87
CA ASN A 425 -9.86 5.71 -17.81
C ASN A 425 -10.32 6.80 -16.84
N LYS A 426 -11.60 6.89 -16.63
CA LYS A 426 -12.18 7.89 -15.77
C LYS A 426 -11.80 7.69 -14.30
N ALA A 427 -11.29 8.76 -13.68
CA ALA A 427 -11.10 8.82 -12.25
C ALA A 427 -11.91 9.98 -11.65
N VAL A 428 -12.71 9.69 -10.63
CA VAL A 428 -13.51 10.68 -9.89
C VAL A 428 -13.05 10.72 -8.44
N VAL A 429 -12.56 11.88 -8.02
CA VAL A 429 -12.13 12.17 -6.64
C VAL A 429 -13.09 13.20 -6.08
N GLU A 430 -14.08 12.76 -5.30
CA GLU A 430 -15.20 13.60 -4.92
C GLU A 430 -15.46 13.61 -3.42
N SER A 431 -15.66 14.82 -2.86
CA SER A 431 -16.12 15.02 -1.48
C SER A 431 -15.21 14.36 -0.42
N ASN A 432 -13.91 14.21 -0.71
CA ASN A 432 -12.94 13.68 0.24
C ASN A 432 -12.33 14.80 1.10
N ARG A 433 -11.78 14.41 2.23
CA ARG A 433 -10.96 15.28 3.07
C ARG A 433 -9.54 14.71 3.14
N PHE A 434 -8.57 15.46 2.63
CA PHE A 434 -7.15 15.18 2.73
C PHE A 434 -6.57 16.10 3.82
N GLU A 435 -6.24 15.52 4.97
CA GLU A 435 -5.77 16.27 6.15
C GLU A 435 -4.37 15.81 6.53
N SER A 436 -3.42 16.73 6.61
CA SER A 436 -2.07 16.42 7.11
C SER A 436 -1.30 15.42 6.25
N CYS A 437 -1.42 15.52 4.92
CA CYS A 437 -0.51 14.86 4.00
C CYS A 437 0.81 15.64 3.93
N SER A 438 1.96 14.99 4.14
CA SER A 438 3.25 15.72 4.18
C SER A 438 3.76 16.12 2.79
N MET A 439 3.17 15.56 1.74
CA MET A 439 3.34 15.96 0.35
C MET A 439 2.00 16.46 -0.20
N SER A 440 1.67 16.15 -1.46
CA SER A 440 0.42 16.57 -2.09
C SER A 440 -0.79 15.80 -1.56
N GLY A 441 -1.96 16.44 -1.56
CA GLY A 441 -3.22 15.73 -1.31
C GLY A 441 -3.57 14.79 -2.46
N VAL A 442 -3.44 15.26 -3.72
CA VAL A 442 -3.61 14.44 -4.93
C VAL A 442 -2.45 14.67 -5.88
N LEU A 443 -1.83 13.60 -6.36
CA LEU A 443 -0.83 13.59 -7.42
C LEU A 443 -1.35 12.81 -8.62
N LEU A 444 -1.32 13.43 -9.81
CA LEU A 444 -1.46 12.74 -11.09
C LEU A 444 -0.06 12.58 -11.69
N SER A 445 0.38 11.34 -11.88
CA SER A 445 1.72 11.03 -12.37
C SER A 445 1.69 9.95 -13.47
N ASP A 446 2.86 9.62 -13.97
CA ASP A 446 3.18 8.51 -14.86
C ASP A 446 4.70 8.34 -14.83
N ASP A 447 5.22 7.15 -14.59
CA ASP A 447 6.66 6.93 -14.38
C ASP A 447 7.16 5.65 -15.07
N ALA A 448 8.05 5.80 -16.03
CA ALA A 448 8.74 4.70 -16.70
C ALA A 448 10.26 4.68 -16.38
N ALA A 449 10.67 5.16 -15.20
CA ALA A 449 12.09 5.30 -14.87
C ALA A 449 12.48 4.87 -13.44
N ASN A 450 11.60 5.03 -12.47
CA ASN A 450 11.89 4.76 -11.05
C ASN A 450 10.99 3.66 -10.49
N TRP A 451 9.68 3.93 -10.43
CA TRP A 451 8.69 2.96 -9.93
C TRP A 451 8.07 2.12 -11.03
N PHE A 452 8.15 2.57 -12.28
CA PHE A 452 7.56 1.90 -13.45
C PHE A 452 6.05 1.72 -13.31
N GLU A 453 5.40 2.70 -12.67
CA GLU A 453 3.95 2.76 -12.51
C GLU A 453 3.32 3.45 -13.74
N SER A 454 2.49 2.73 -14.49
CA SER A 454 1.81 3.23 -15.67
C SER A 454 0.39 3.65 -15.29
N GLY A 455 -0.23 4.54 -15.94
CA GLY A 455 -0.19 5.17 -17.22
C GLY A 455 -0.64 6.63 -17.14
N PHE A 456 -0.82 7.29 -18.26
CA PHE A 456 -1.27 8.67 -18.26
C PHE A 456 -2.74 8.82 -17.78
N CYS A 457 -3.07 10.00 -17.21
CA CYS A 457 -4.44 10.31 -16.82
C CYS A 457 -5.22 10.86 -18.02
N GLY A 458 -6.34 10.18 -18.38
CA GLY A 458 -7.12 10.47 -19.59
C GLY A 458 -8.44 11.21 -19.38
N ASP A 459 -9.09 11.06 -18.21
CA ASP A 459 -10.31 11.74 -17.80
C ASP A 459 -10.38 11.80 -16.27
N VAL A 460 -10.03 12.93 -15.66
CA VAL A 460 -9.99 13.07 -14.21
C VAL A 460 -10.86 14.20 -13.72
N LEU A 461 -11.72 13.92 -12.74
CA LEU A 461 -12.54 14.90 -12.06
C LEU A 461 -12.19 14.95 -10.56
N ILE A 462 -11.61 16.06 -10.10
CA ILE A 462 -11.33 16.34 -8.70
C ILE A 462 -12.30 17.42 -8.24
N LYS A 463 -13.36 17.05 -7.48
CA LYS A 463 -14.40 18.00 -7.12
C LYS A 463 -14.84 17.95 -5.67
N ASN A 464 -15.17 19.11 -5.11
CA ASN A 464 -15.74 19.26 -3.77
C ASN A 464 -14.91 18.64 -2.64
N ASN A 465 -13.58 18.49 -2.83
CA ASN A 465 -12.70 17.98 -1.79
C ASN A 465 -12.21 19.11 -0.88
N VAL A 466 -11.80 18.75 0.32
CA VAL A 466 -11.18 19.64 1.29
C VAL A 466 -9.72 19.22 1.49
N PHE A 467 -8.80 20.16 1.30
CA PHE A 467 -7.37 19.95 1.48
C PHE A 467 -6.85 20.82 2.63
N GLU A 468 -6.35 20.18 3.68
CA GLU A 468 -5.85 20.88 4.87
C GLU A 468 -4.46 20.39 5.27
N PHE A 469 -3.58 21.34 5.55
CA PHE A 469 -2.22 21.06 6.04
C PHE A 469 -1.39 20.14 5.12
N CYS A 470 -1.59 20.20 3.79
CA CYS A 470 -0.68 19.56 2.86
C CYS A 470 0.69 20.25 2.92
N GLY A 471 1.75 19.45 2.91
CA GLY A 471 3.14 19.95 2.98
C GLY A 471 3.66 20.47 1.66
N GLU A 472 3.06 20.03 0.55
CA GLU A 472 3.33 20.49 -0.82
C GLU A 472 2.04 21.00 -1.47
N VAL A 473 2.12 21.35 -2.76
CA VAL A 473 0.96 21.76 -3.55
C VAL A 473 -0.17 20.73 -3.44
N PRO A 474 -1.36 21.10 -2.96
CA PRO A 474 -2.45 20.17 -2.71
C PRO A 474 -2.84 19.30 -3.89
N VAL A 475 -2.96 19.88 -5.10
CA VAL A 475 -3.18 19.11 -6.35
C VAL A 475 -2.02 19.33 -7.30
N LEU A 476 -1.25 18.27 -7.52
CA LEU A 476 -0.06 18.28 -8.36
C LEU A 476 -0.28 17.35 -9.57
N ILE A 477 -0.13 17.91 -10.77
CA ILE A 477 -0.13 17.15 -12.02
C ILE A 477 1.29 17.22 -12.57
N LYS A 478 2.00 16.08 -12.52
CA LYS A 478 3.41 16.02 -12.84
C LYS A 478 3.81 14.61 -13.27
N PRO A 479 3.77 14.29 -14.56
CA PRO A 479 4.40 13.09 -15.08
C PRO A 479 5.93 13.19 -14.96
N GLU A 480 6.61 12.05 -14.84
CA GLU A 480 8.07 11.95 -14.70
C GLU A 480 8.79 11.86 -16.08
N ASN A 481 8.22 12.50 -17.11
CA ASN A 481 8.82 12.54 -18.44
C ASN A 481 10.15 13.31 -18.46
N LYS A 482 11.17 12.74 -19.12
CA LYS A 482 12.52 13.31 -19.25
C LYS A 482 12.61 14.36 -20.38
N VAL A 483 11.78 14.21 -21.40
CA VAL A 483 11.65 15.15 -22.53
C VAL A 483 10.20 15.53 -22.73
N ASN A 484 9.97 16.80 -23.06
CA ASN A 484 8.64 17.30 -23.35
C ASN A 484 8.42 17.29 -24.87
N GLU A 485 7.69 16.27 -25.36
CA GLU A 485 7.27 16.14 -26.77
C GLU A 485 5.78 16.47 -26.95
N GLY A 486 5.09 16.82 -25.85
CA GLY A 486 3.66 17.12 -25.83
C GLY A 486 3.03 16.82 -24.49
N PRO A 487 1.72 17.01 -24.35
CA PRO A 487 0.98 16.70 -23.14
C PRO A 487 0.94 15.19 -22.90
N VAL A 488 1.25 14.77 -21.66
CA VAL A 488 1.12 13.38 -21.21
C VAL A 488 -0.30 13.14 -20.71
N HIS A 489 -0.81 14.02 -19.85
CA HIS A 489 -2.16 13.91 -19.28
C HIS A 489 -3.16 14.78 -20.06
N LYS A 490 -4.46 14.44 -19.96
CA LYS A 490 -5.53 15.19 -20.62
C LYS A 490 -6.85 15.15 -19.89
N ASN A 491 -7.75 16.09 -20.22
CA ASN A 491 -9.14 16.16 -19.75
C ASN A 491 -9.24 16.14 -18.21
N ILE A 492 -8.58 17.08 -17.54
CA ILE A 492 -8.55 17.15 -16.08
C ILE A 492 -9.40 18.32 -15.61
N LYS A 493 -10.33 18.05 -14.68
CA LYS A 493 -11.22 19.06 -14.09
C LYS A 493 -11.01 19.13 -12.58
N ILE A 494 -10.73 20.31 -12.06
CA ILE A 494 -10.50 20.59 -10.63
C ILE A 494 -11.50 21.67 -10.22
N ILE A 495 -12.64 21.25 -9.63
CA ILE A 495 -13.82 22.12 -9.49
C ILE A 495 -14.37 22.10 -8.07
N GLY A 496 -14.63 23.27 -7.50
CA GLY A 496 -15.35 23.43 -6.23
C GLY A 496 -14.63 22.93 -5.00
N ASN A 497 -13.30 22.71 -5.06
CA ASN A 497 -12.51 22.25 -3.93
C ASN A 497 -12.20 23.40 -2.95
N THR A 498 -11.97 23.06 -1.69
CA THR A 498 -11.55 23.98 -0.65
C THR A 498 -10.10 23.70 -0.26
N PHE A 499 -9.24 24.73 -0.30
CA PHE A 499 -7.82 24.62 -0.03
C PHE A 499 -7.40 25.50 1.17
N ASN A 500 -6.95 24.89 2.24
CA ASN A 500 -6.25 25.61 3.32
C ASN A 500 -4.73 25.55 3.02
N TYR A 501 -4.30 26.34 2.05
CA TYR A 501 -2.93 26.36 1.54
C TYR A 501 -2.46 27.79 1.22
N LYS A 502 -1.18 28.08 1.45
CA LYS A 502 -0.57 29.37 1.08
C LYS A 502 0.05 29.28 -0.31
N GLY A 503 -0.43 30.07 -1.23
CA GLY A 503 0.04 30.13 -2.62
C GLY A 503 -0.93 29.44 -3.58
N ASN A 504 -0.45 29.09 -4.78
CA ASN A 504 -1.28 28.40 -5.75
C ASN A 504 -1.48 26.93 -5.32
N PRO A 505 -2.72 26.48 -5.03
CA PRO A 505 -2.98 25.13 -4.57
C PRO A 505 -2.96 24.08 -5.69
N VAL A 506 -2.87 24.49 -6.94
CA VAL A 506 -2.86 23.60 -8.12
C VAL A 506 -1.62 23.87 -8.95
N SER A 507 -0.87 22.84 -9.30
CA SER A 507 0.26 22.89 -10.23
C SER A 507 0.07 21.88 -11.34
N ILE A 508 0.16 22.36 -12.59
CA ILE A 508 -0.10 21.55 -13.79
C ILE A 508 1.12 21.58 -14.69
N LYS A 509 1.63 20.40 -15.04
CA LYS A 509 2.70 20.20 -16.01
C LYS A 509 2.31 19.12 -17.02
N CYS A 510 2.68 19.32 -18.28
CA CYS A 510 2.50 18.35 -19.36
C CYS A 510 1.08 17.76 -19.45
N ALA A 511 0.06 18.64 -19.36
CA ALA A 511 -1.35 18.26 -19.49
C ALA A 511 -2.08 19.23 -20.43
N GLU A 512 -3.10 18.71 -21.09
CA GLU A 512 -4.00 19.48 -21.97
C GLU A 512 -5.46 19.36 -21.54
N ASN A 513 -6.32 20.25 -22.03
CA ASN A 513 -7.76 20.30 -21.71
C ASN A 513 -8.01 20.30 -20.19
N THR A 514 -7.35 21.20 -19.48
CA THR A 514 -7.46 21.32 -18.02
C THR A 514 -8.41 22.47 -17.65
N VAL A 515 -9.29 22.23 -16.68
CA VAL A 515 -10.24 23.20 -16.14
C VAL A 515 -10.03 23.33 -14.62
N VAL A 516 -9.84 24.55 -14.13
CA VAL A 516 -9.68 24.85 -12.70
C VAL A 516 -10.64 25.97 -12.33
N GLU A 517 -11.77 25.61 -11.69
CA GLU A 517 -12.87 26.55 -11.49
C GLU A 517 -13.51 26.42 -10.10
N ASN A 518 -14.07 27.52 -9.60
CA ASN A 518 -14.91 27.57 -8.38
C ASN A 518 -14.21 26.99 -7.12
N ASN A 519 -12.90 26.96 -7.09
CA ASN A 519 -12.13 26.50 -5.91
C ASN A 519 -11.95 27.68 -4.90
N LYS A 520 -11.88 27.37 -3.62
CA LYS A 520 -11.82 28.35 -2.52
C LYS A 520 -10.56 28.16 -1.68
#